data_a02089d1682a5a00cd4b5514b32d2063
#
_entry.id   a02089d1682a5a00cd4b5514b32d2063
#
_cell.length_a   1.000
_cell.length_b   1.000
_cell.length_c   1.000
_cell.angle_alpha   90.00
_cell.angle_beta   90.00
_cell.angle_gamma   90.00
#
_symmetry.space_group_name_H-M   'P 1'
#
loop_
_entity.id
_entity.type
_entity.pdbx_description
1 polymer ?
#
loop_
_entity_poly.entity_id
_entity_poly.type
_entity_poly.pdbx_seq_one_letter_code
_entity_poly.pdbx_strand_id
1 'polypeptide(L)'
;GVHEIALGRDGRLSGPEIMSSLSVGLIKRGINIINVGLVTSPLLYFAAKNIDSKSGVMITGSHNPKNYNGFKVVIDDSPISGLELLSFTHQNIPNAATLAQESHHTDLMSRYVKEVCSQSLGLKKMKVVVDCGNGSAGEIAPTLMRALGHEVIELFCEIDGNFPNHHPDPGKPENLIDLIATVQECKA
;
A
#
# COMPACT_ATOMS: atom_id res chain seq x y z
N GLY A 1 -22.96 -5.84 8.99
CA GLY A 1 -21.74 -5.18 9.45
C GLY A 1 -20.52 -5.81 8.83
N VAL A 2 -19.38 -5.15 8.90
CA VAL A 2 -18.09 -5.68 8.41
C VAL A 2 -17.70 -6.88 9.26
N HIS A 3 -17.45 -8.03 8.64
CA HIS A 3 -17.04 -9.28 9.30
C HIS A 3 -15.63 -9.73 8.90
N GLU A 4 -15.06 -9.10 7.87
CA GLU A 4 -13.67 -9.29 7.44
C GLU A 4 -13.09 -7.99 6.90
N ILE A 5 -11.77 -7.83 6.90
CA ILE A 5 -11.09 -6.62 6.43
C ILE A 5 -9.71 -6.93 5.87
N ALA A 6 -9.35 -6.33 4.74
CA ALA A 6 -7.99 -6.36 4.24
C ALA A 6 -7.10 -5.40 5.04
N LEU A 7 -5.94 -5.85 5.50
CA LEU A 7 -5.01 -5.06 6.30
C LEU A 7 -3.63 -5.07 5.66
N GLY A 8 -3.11 -3.89 5.32
CA GLY A 8 -1.80 -3.71 4.72
C GLY A 8 -1.04 -2.52 5.30
N ARG A 9 0.26 -2.48 5.06
CA ARG A 9 1.12 -1.39 5.51
C ARG A 9 2.15 -1.00 4.45
N ASP A 10 2.70 0.20 4.57
CA ASP A 10 3.89 0.62 3.82
C ASP A 10 5.20 0.15 4.50
N GLY A 11 6.35 0.62 3.98
CA GLY A 11 7.68 0.22 4.44
C GLY A 11 8.15 0.88 5.73
N ARG A 12 7.37 1.76 6.36
CA ARG A 12 7.79 2.52 7.57
C ARG A 12 8.08 1.62 8.75
N LEU A 13 9.10 1.96 9.54
CA LEU A 13 9.58 1.14 10.66
C LEU A 13 8.53 0.93 11.76
N SER A 14 7.64 1.87 11.98
CA SER A 14 6.53 1.74 12.94
C SER A 14 5.36 0.88 12.43
N GLY A 15 5.32 0.57 11.12
CA GLY A 15 4.23 -0.15 10.47
C GLY A 15 3.92 -1.52 11.11
N PRO A 16 4.91 -2.38 11.37
CA PRO A 16 4.68 -3.72 11.94
C PRO A 16 4.00 -3.67 13.32
N GLU A 17 4.44 -2.79 14.21
CA GLU A 17 3.87 -2.64 15.56
C GLU A 17 2.43 -2.13 15.50
N ILE A 18 2.16 -1.11 14.68
CA ILE A 18 0.82 -0.56 14.49
C ILE A 18 -0.10 -1.64 13.90
N MET A 19 0.37 -2.40 12.91
CA MET A 19 -0.40 -3.47 12.28
C MET A 19 -0.77 -4.56 13.29
N SER A 20 0.20 -5.01 14.09
CA SER A 20 -0.02 -6.00 15.14
C SER A 20 -1.06 -5.52 16.16
N SER A 21 -0.96 -4.28 16.63
CA SER A 21 -1.90 -3.70 17.60
C SER A 21 -3.31 -3.60 17.02
N LEU A 22 -3.44 -3.17 15.77
CA LEU A 22 -4.72 -3.08 15.07
C LEU A 22 -5.34 -4.47 14.87
N SER A 23 -4.53 -5.46 14.43
CA SER A 23 -4.98 -6.86 14.27
C SER A 23 -5.57 -7.41 15.55
N VAL A 24 -4.89 -7.24 16.69
CA VAL A 24 -5.40 -7.69 18.00
C VAL A 24 -6.76 -7.02 18.33
N GLY A 25 -6.89 -5.72 18.05
CA GLY A 25 -8.13 -4.99 18.29
C GLY A 25 -9.30 -5.51 17.45
N LEU A 26 -9.07 -5.74 16.14
CA LEU A 26 -10.08 -6.24 15.20
C LEU A 26 -10.51 -7.68 15.52
N ILE A 27 -9.55 -8.57 15.78
CA ILE A 27 -9.81 -9.97 16.15
C ILE A 27 -10.69 -10.06 17.40
N LYS A 28 -10.41 -9.26 18.44
CA LYS A 28 -11.24 -9.19 19.65
C LYS A 28 -12.67 -8.70 19.40
N ARG A 29 -12.90 -8.00 18.28
CA ARG A 29 -14.23 -7.52 17.86
C ARG A 29 -14.92 -8.48 16.89
N GLY A 30 -14.35 -9.65 16.63
CA GLY A 30 -14.91 -10.65 15.73
C GLY A 30 -14.74 -10.33 14.25
N ILE A 31 -13.78 -9.48 13.89
CA ILE A 31 -13.49 -9.12 12.50
C ILE A 31 -12.30 -9.97 12.00
N ASN A 32 -12.54 -10.80 11.01
CA ASN A 32 -11.48 -11.57 10.34
C ASN A 32 -10.54 -10.64 9.59
N ILE A 33 -9.26 -10.97 9.59
CA ILE A 33 -8.22 -10.18 8.93
C ILE A 33 -7.68 -10.95 7.74
N ILE A 34 -7.63 -10.28 6.61
CA ILE A 34 -6.88 -10.71 5.43
C ILE A 34 -5.63 -9.85 5.37
N ASN A 35 -4.54 -10.39 5.94
CA ASN A 35 -3.26 -9.70 6.00
C ASN A 35 -2.58 -9.76 4.63
N VAL A 36 -2.43 -8.60 3.99
CA VAL A 36 -1.76 -8.46 2.68
C VAL A 36 -0.31 -7.97 2.82
N GLY A 37 0.15 -7.76 4.03
CA GLY A 37 1.55 -7.46 4.33
C GLY A 37 2.01 -6.06 3.92
N LEU A 38 3.24 -6.01 3.40
CA LEU A 38 3.85 -4.79 2.90
C LEU A 38 3.41 -4.57 1.45
N VAL A 39 2.60 -3.54 1.24
CA VAL A 39 1.97 -3.24 -0.05
C VAL A 39 1.87 -1.72 -0.29
N THR A 40 1.50 -1.34 -1.50
CA THR A 40 1.07 0.03 -1.82
C THR A 40 -0.42 0.22 -1.54
N SER A 41 -0.87 1.48 -1.40
CA SER A 41 -2.31 1.78 -1.24
C SER A 41 -3.17 1.21 -2.39
N PRO A 42 -2.78 1.28 -3.68
CA PRO A 42 -3.54 0.63 -4.75
C PRO A 42 -3.68 -0.89 -4.60
N LEU A 43 -2.63 -1.58 -4.13
CA LEU A 43 -2.71 -3.02 -3.88
C LEU A 43 -3.68 -3.34 -2.74
N LEU A 44 -3.65 -2.56 -1.66
CA LEU A 44 -4.62 -2.72 -0.58
C LEU A 44 -6.05 -2.52 -1.08
N TYR A 45 -6.31 -1.45 -1.85
CA TYR A 45 -7.66 -1.21 -2.39
C TYR A 45 -8.09 -2.32 -3.36
N PHE A 46 -7.17 -2.86 -4.15
CA PHE A 46 -7.44 -4.03 -4.96
C PHE A 46 -7.80 -5.25 -4.11
N ALA A 47 -7.06 -5.51 -3.02
CA ALA A 47 -7.39 -6.58 -2.07
C ALA A 47 -8.77 -6.37 -1.45
N ALA A 48 -9.03 -5.18 -0.90
CA ALA A 48 -10.32 -4.84 -0.30
C ALA A 48 -11.49 -5.05 -1.26
N LYS A 49 -11.34 -4.63 -2.52
CA LYS A 49 -12.37 -4.81 -3.56
C LYS A 49 -12.65 -6.28 -3.91
N ASN A 50 -11.71 -7.18 -3.66
CA ASN A 50 -11.80 -8.60 -3.99
C ASN A 50 -12.20 -9.49 -2.81
N ILE A 51 -12.64 -8.92 -1.69
CA ILE A 51 -13.25 -9.62 -0.55
C ILE A 51 -14.71 -9.20 -0.40
N ASP A 52 -15.51 -10.01 0.29
CA ASP A 52 -16.97 -9.81 0.35
C ASP A 52 -17.35 -8.50 1.03
N SER A 53 -16.64 -8.11 2.08
CA SER A 53 -16.89 -6.88 2.82
C SER A 53 -16.48 -5.60 2.09
N LYS A 54 -15.69 -5.70 1.02
CA LYS A 54 -15.08 -4.58 0.28
C LYS A 54 -14.44 -3.54 1.19
N SER A 55 -13.80 -4.00 2.26
CA SER A 55 -13.28 -3.15 3.33
C SER A 55 -11.78 -3.37 3.52
N GLY A 56 -11.05 -2.30 3.83
CA GLY A 56 -9.61 -2.36 4.02
C GLY A 56 -9.03 -1.21 4.84
N VAL A 57 -7.90 -1.48 5.48
CA VAL A 57 -7.10 -0.45 6.17
C VAL A 57 -5.67 -0.50 5.66
N MET A 58 -5.20 0.62 5.16
CA MET A 58 -3.81 0.87 4.82
C MET A 58 -3.12 1.66 5.92
N ILE A 59 -2.08 1.09 6.50
CA ILE A 59 -1.21 1.76 7.47
C ILE A 59 -0.09 2.45 6.69
N THR A 60 -0.12 3.78 6.64
CA THR A 60 0.84 4.56 5.84
C THR A 60 0.93 6.01 6.30
N GLY A 61 2.12 6.56 6.29
CA GLY A 61 2.35 8.00 6.41
C GLY A 61 2.25 8.75 5.08
N SER A 62 1.93 8.06 3.96
CA SER A 62 1.93 8.66 2.62
C SER A 62 3.26 9.37 2.30
N HIS A 63 3.25 10.63 1.91
CA HIS A 63 4.43 11.44 1.62
C HIS A 63 4.99 12.20 2.86
N ASN A 64 4.50 11.88 4.05
CA ASN A 64 5.01 12.51 5.28
C ASN A 64 6.40 11.98 5.67
N PRO A 65 7.16 12.71 6.53
CA PRO A 65 8.43 12.26 7.06
C PRO A 65 8.38 10.85 7.68
N LYS A 66 9.52 10.18 7.76
CA LYS A 66 9.64 8.76 8.16
C LYS A 66 9.06 8.43 9.55
N ASN A 67 9.03 9.39 10.44
CA ASN A 67 8.50 9.27 11.80
C ASN A 67 6.98 9.47 11.91
N TYR A 68 6.30 9.79 10.79
CA TYR A 68 4.84 9.88 10.73
C TYR A 68 4.26 8.55 10.26
N ASN A 69 3.06 8.25 10.74
CA ASN A 69 2.24 7.16 10.22
C ASN A 69 0.76 7.53 10.33
N GLY A 70 -0.12 6.73 9.75
CA GLY A 70 -1.56 6.99 9.76
C GLY A 70 -2.33 5.85 9.12
N PHE A 71 -3.62 6.10 8.88
CA PHE A 71 -4.54 5.12 8.33
C PHE A 71 -5.32 5.70 7.17
N LYS A 72 -5.45 4.91 6.09
CA LYS A 72 -6.45 5.12 5.05
C LYS A 72 -7.44 3.98 5.15
N VAL A 73 -8.69 4.28 5.37
CA VAL A 73 -9.75 3.30 5.65
C VAL A 73 -10.79 3.34 4.54
N VAL A 74 -11.16 2.16 4.07
CA VAL A 74 -12.27 1.93 3.12
C VAL A 74 -13.23 0.96 3.77
N ILE A 75 -14.50 1.29 3.78
CA ILE A 75 -15.59 0.44 4.27
C ILE A 75 -16.65 0.34 3.17
N ASP A 76 -16.99 -0.89 2.78
CA ASP A 76 -17.96 -1.16 1.71
C ASP A 76 -17.70 -0.32 0.44
N ASP A 77 -16.45 -0.41 -0.07
CA ASP A 77 -15.93 0.31 -1.25
C ASP A 77 -15.95 1.87 -1.13
N SER A 78 -16.20 2.40 0.08
CA SER A 78 -16.27 3.84 0.34
C SER A 78 -15.15 4.30 1.27
N PRO A 79 -14.36 5.33 0.91
CA PRO A 79 -13.33 5.86 1.77
C PRO A 79 -13.94 6.59 2.98
N ILE A 80 -13.39 6.34 4.17
CA ILE A 80 -13.80 6.99 5.41
C ILE A 80 -12.88 8.17 5.70
N SER A 81 -13.45 9.34 5.93
CA SER A 81 -12.68 10.54 6.28
C SER A 81 -12.14 10.50 7.72
N GLY A 82 -11.06 11.26 7.98
CA GLY A 82 -10.50 11.36 9.34
C GLY A 82 -11.51 11.88 10.38
N LEU A 83 -12.41 12.79 9.98
CA LEU A 83 -13.47 13.30 10.88
C LEU A 83 -14.48 12.21 11.22
N GLU A 84 -14.88 11.39 10.26
CA GLU A 84 -15.75 10.24 10.51
C GLU A 84 -15.09 9.24 11.45
N LEU A 85 -13.81 8.89 11.23
CA LEU A 85 -13.05 8.00 12.13
C LEU A 85 -13.02 8.56 13.56
N LEU A 86 -12.78 9.86 13.74
CA LEU A 86 -12.77 10.50 15.04
C LEU A 86 -14.14 10.39 15.75
N SER A 87 -15.25 10.40 15.02
CA SER A 87 -16.60 10.26 15.62
C SER A 87 -16.84 8.89 16.27
N PHE A 88 -16.08 7.86 15.88
CA PHE A 88 -16.19 6.51 16.46
C PHE A 88 -15.27 6.26 17.65
N THR A 89 -14.28 7.12 17.93
CA THR A 89 -13.26 6.88 18.98
C THR A 89 -13.81 6.82 20.40
N HIS A 90 -15.00 7.37 20.64
CA HIS A 90 -15.65 7.40 21.96
C HIS A 90 -16.69 6.28 22.14
N GLN A 91 -16.86 5.40 21.15
CA GLN A 91 -17.82 4.30 21.27
C GLN A 91 -17.20 3.11 22.00
N ASN A 92 -17.85 2.71 23.10
CA ASN A 92 -17.44 1.49 23.79
C ASN A 92 -18.09 0.28 23.11
N ILE A 93 -17.34 -0.35 22.20
CA ILE A 93 -17.80 -1.55 21.50
C ILE A 93 -17.31 -2.78 22.27
N PRO A 94 -18.20 -3.68 22.74
CA PRO A 94 -17.81 -4.87 23.48
C PRO A 94 -17.02 -5.85 22.62
N ASN A 95 -16.23 -6.72 23.25
CA ASN A 95 -15.58 -7.82 22.54
C ASN A 95 -16.62 -8.81 22.02
N ALA A 96 -16.31 -9.45 20.90
CA ALA A 96 -17.14 -10.53 20.38
C ALA A 96 -17.07 -11.77 21.27
N ALA A 97 -18.13 -12.59 21.26
CA ALA A 97 -18.17 -13.85 22.00
C ALA A 97 -17.17 -14.88 21.42
N THR A 98 -16.88 -14.80 20.13
CA THR A 98 -15.91 -15.66 19.42
C THR A 98 -14.82 -14.79 18.80
N LEU A 99 -13.56 -15.18 19.00
CA LEU A 99 -12.44 -14.49 18.37
C LEU A 99 -12.42 -14.79 16.86
N ALA A 100 -12.13 -13.76 16.07
CA ALA A 100 -11.89 -13.89 14.64
C ALA A 100 -10.50 -14.44 14.34
N GLN A 101 -10.21 -14.66 13.07
CA GLN A 101 -8.95 -15.23 12.59
C GLN A 101 -8.22 -14.26 11.68
N GLU A 102 -6.92 -14.46 11.56
CA GLU A 102 -6.06 -13.80 10.58
C GLU A 102 -5.60 -14.81 9.54
N SER A 103 -5.70 -14.44 8.28
CA SER A 103 -5.19 -15.18 7.12
C SER A 103 -4.23 -14.32 6.31
N HIS A 104 -3.35 -14.95 5.54
CA HIS A 104 -2.39 -14.25 4.68
C HIS A 104 -2.69 -14.49 3.20
N HIS A 105 -2.65 -13.44 2.41
CA HIS A 105 -2.73 -13.49 0.95
C HIS A 105 -1.34 -13.39 0.34
N THR A 106 -0.89 -14.44 -0.35
CA THR A 106 0.47 -14.52 -0.93
C THR A 106 0.50 -14.24 -2.43
N ASP A 107 -0.62 -14.26 -3.13
CA ASP A 107 -0.71 -14.12 -4.60
C ASP A 107 -1.24 -12.76 -5.07
N LEU A 108 -1.44 -11.82 -4.15
CA LEU A 108 -2.10 -10.53 -4.43
C LEU A 108 -1.38 -9.73 -5.52
N MET A 109 -0.06 -9.65 -5.45
CA MET A 109 0.72 -8.86 -6.41
C MET A 109 0.62 -9.42 -7.82
N SER A 110 0.72 -10.75 -7.98
CA SER A 110 0.62 -11.39 -9.29
C SER A 110 -0.77 -11.22 -9.92
N ARG A 111 -1.82 -11.30 -9.11
CA ARG A 111 -3.20 -11.04 -9.54
C ARG A 111 -3.40 -9.58 -9.97
N TYR A 112 -2.87 -8.64 -9.19
CA TYR A 112 -2.93 -7.21 -9.52
C TYR A 112 -2.21 -6.90 -10.84
N VAL A 113 -0.98 -7.39 -11.01
CA VAL A 113 -0.21 -7.21 -12.25
C VAL A 113 -0.97 -7.78 -13.45
N LYS A 114 -1.52 -8.99 -13.32
CA LYS A 114 -2.32 -9.62 -14.38
C LYS A 114 -3.55 -8.78 -14.76
N GLU A 115 -4.25 -8.26 -13.75
CA GLU A 115 -5.45 -7.44 -13.96
C GLU A 115 -5.10 -6.14 -14.68
N VAL A 116 -4.07 -5.41 -14.23
CA VAL A 116 -3.63 -4.16 -14.88
C VAL A 116 -3.17 -4.42 -16.32
N CYS A 117 -2.37 -5.48 -16.55
CA CYS A 117 -1.92 -5.84 -17.89
C CYS A 117 -3.07 -6.19 -18.82
N SER A 118 -4.12 -6.86 -18.33
CA SER A 118 -5.28 -7.22 -19.14
C SER A 118 -6.07 -6.01 -19.65
N GLN A 119 -6.02 -4.90 -18.92
CA GLN A 119 -6.69 -3.63 -19.26
C GLN A 119 -5.80 -2.67 -20.06
N SER A 120 -4.49 -2.97 -20.19
CA SER A 120 -3.49 -2.09 -20.77
C SER A 120 -3.04 -2.57 -22.15
N LEU A 121 -3.97 -2.76 -23.08
CA LEU A 121 -3.69 -3.28 -24.41
C LEU A 121 -3.08 -2.19 -25.32
N GLY A 122 -2.08 -2.59 -26.16
CA GLY A 122 -1.54 -1.75 -27.21
C GLY A 122 -0.59 -0.64 -26.76
N LEU A 123 -0.02 -0.73 -25.57
CA LEU A 123 0.99 0.23 -25.10
C LEU A 123 2.25 0.16 -25.95
N LYS A 124 2.78 1.33 -26.32
CA LYS A 124 4.09 1.42 -26.98
C LYS A 124 5.19 1.10 -25.97
N LYS A 125 6.10 0.19 -26.34
CA LYS A 125 7.29 -0.09 -25.54
C LYS A 125 8.15 1.18 -25.37
N MET A 126 8.52 1.49 -24.15
CA MET A 126 9.37 2.63 -23.78
C MET A 126 10.49 2.16 -22.85
N LYS A 127 11.55 2.93 -22.77
CA LYS A 127 12.52 2.88 -21.70
C LYS A 127 12.03 3.83 -20.62
N VAL A 128 11.94 3.35 -19.38
CA VAL A 128 11.40 4.12 -18.25
C VAL A 128 12.34 4.01 -17.04
N VAL A 129 12.53 5.11 -16.33
CA VAL A 129 13.18 5.11 -15.02
C VAL A 129 12.09 5.12 -13.96
N VAL A 130 12.17 4.19 -13.02
CA VAL A 130 11.22 4.06 -11.91
C VAL A 130 11.95 4.38 -10.62
N ASP A 131 11.69 5.55 -10.07
CA ASP A 131 12.17 5.97 -8.75
C ASP A 131 11.11 5.67 -7.71
N CYS A 132 11.43 4.76 -6.79
CA CYS A 132 10.53 4.36 -5.71
C CYS A 132 10.84 5.07 -4.38
N GLY A 133 11.88 5.90 -4.30
CA GLY A 133 12.28 6.62 -3.09
C GLY A 133 12.36 5.73 -1.86
N ASN A 134 12.81 4.49 -2.00
CA ASN A 134 12.81 3.44 -0.96
C ASN A 134 11.42 3.13 -0.35
N GLY A 135 10.34 3.51 -1.03
CA GLY A 135 8.96 3.29 -0.58
C GLY A 135 8.42 1.91 -0.95
N SER A 136 7.19 1.63 -0.51
CA SER A 136 6.49 0.35 -0.73
C SER A 136 6.23 -0.01 -2.19
N ALA A 137 6.45 0.93 -3.13
CA ALA A 137 6.34 0.67 -4.56
C ALA A 137 7.55 -0.08 -5.15
N GLY A 138 8.64 -0.24 -4.39
CA GLY A 138 9.91 -0.76 -4.87
C GLY A 138 9.86 -2.13 -5.54
N GLU A 139 8.97 -3.00 -5.12
CA GLU A 139 8.78 -4.32 -5.71
C GLU A 139 7.74 -4.28 -6.84
N ILE A 140 6.59 -3.67 -6.60
CA ILE A 140 5.46 -3.75 -7.53
C ILE A 140 5.65 -2.85 -8.76
N ALA A 141 6.21 -1.64 -8.63
CA ALA A 141 6.26 -0.70 -9.75
C ALA A 141 7.20 -1.18 -10.86
N PRO A 142 8.45 -1.62 -10.59
CA PRO A 142 9.32 -2.19 -11.63
C PRO A 142 8.72 -3.46 -12.24
N THR A 143 8.13 -4.33 -11.42
CA THR A 143 7.49 -5.57 -11.88
C THR A 143 6.35 -5.28 -12.85
N LEU A 144 5.47 -4.35 -12.50
CA LEU A 144 4.34 -3.96 -13.33
C LEU A 144 4.81 -3.34 -14.66
N MET A 145 5.77 -2.42 -14.63
CA MET A 145 6.29 -1.77 -15.83
C MET A 145 6.93 -2.78 -16.79
N ARG A 146 7.66 -3.77 -16.26
CA ARG A 146 8.21 -4.87 -17.09
C ARG A 146 7.11 -5.74 -17.67
N ALA A 147 6.09 -6.08 -16.88
CA ALA A 147 4.94 -6.87 -17.36
C ALA A 147 4.16 -6.15 -18.47
N LEU A 148 4.12 -4.81 -18.45
CA LEU A 148 3.56 -3.97 -19.51
C LEU A 148 4.48 -3.87 -20.76
N GLY A 149 5.66 -4.50 -20.75
CA GLY A 149 6.57 -4.57 -21.89
C GLY A 149 7.61 -3.45 -21.97
N HIS A 150 7.73 -2.63 -20.92
CA HIS A 150 8.73 -1.55 -20.88
C HIS A 150 10.13 -2.07 -20.50
N GLU A 151 11.17 -1.36 -20.98
CA GLU A 151 12.53 -1.49 -20.47
C GLU A 151 12.66 -0.64 -19.22
N VAL A 152 12.98 -1.26 -18.06
CA VAL A 152 12.92 -0.60 -16.75
C VAL A 152 14.30 -0.41 -16.17
N ILE A 153 14.62 0.83 -15.82
CA ILE A 153 15.77 1.22 -15.01
C ILE A 153 15.23 1.54 -13.60
N GLU A 154 15.72 0.81 -12.62
CA GLU A 154 15.31 0.98 -11.21
C GLU A 154 16.17 2.01 -10.51
N LEU A 155 15.52 2.90 -9.74
CA LEU A 155 16.16 3.89 -8.89
C LEU A 155 15.50 3.83 -7.51
N PHE A 156 16.32 3.58 -6.47
CA PHE A 156 15.88 3.51 -5.06
C PHE A 156 14.69 2.57 -4.82
N CYS A 157 14.68 1.40 -5.49
CA CYS A 157 13.60 0.42 -5.39
C CYS A 157 13.74 -0.54 -4.21
N GLU A 158 14.87 -0.57 -3.50
CA GLU A 158 14.97 -1.29 -2.23
C GLU A 158 14.12 -0.61 -1.17
N ILE A 159 13.21 -1.37 -0.54
CA ILE A 159 12.27 -0.81 0.44
C ILE A 159 13.00 -0.60 1.78
N ASP A 160 13.14 0.66 2.19
CA ASP A 160 13.74 1.04 3.47
C ASP A 160 12.95 2.18 4.13
N GLY A 161 12.36 1.88 5.30
CA GLY A 161 11.58 2.85 6.08
C GLY A 161 12.37 4.05 6.63
N ASN A 162 13.70 4.07 6.44
CA ASN A 162 14.54 5.23 6.73
C ASN A 162 14.58 6.24 5.59
N PHE A 163 14.22 5.83 4.35
CA PHE A 163 14.28 6.67 3.15
C PHE A 163 15.65 7.32 2.95
N PRO A 164 16.74 6.51 2.79
CA PRO A 164 18.11 7.00 2.85
C PRO A 164 18.53 7.93 1.71
N ASN A 165 17.85 7.86 0.55
CA ASN A 165 18.25 8.59 -0.64
C ASN A 165 17.59 9.97 -0.73
N HIS A 166 16.27 10.04 -0.66
CA HIS A 166 15.52 11.30 -0.61
C HIS A 166 14.20 11.12 0.14
N HIS A 167 13.60 12.23 0.53
CA HIS A 167 12.28 12.22 1.16
C HIS A 167 11.23 11.67 0.16
N PRO A 168 10.31 10.77 0.58
CA PRO A 168 9.36 10.11 -0.33
C PRO A 168 8.17 11.02 -0.71
N ASP A 169 8.47 12.21 -1.18
CA ASP A 169 7.49 13.20 -1.65
C ASP A 169 7.83 13.65 -3.08
N PRO A 170 7.19 13.06 -4.10
CA PRO A 170 7.45 13.41 -5.50
C PRO A 170 6.89 14.79 -5.90
N GLY A 171 6.14 15.45 -5.01
CA GLY A 171 5.66 16.82 -5.21
C GLY A 171 6.75 17.88 -5.06
N LYS A 172 7.94 17.50 -4.57
CA LYS A 172 9.06 18.41 -4.35
C LYS A 172 10.16 18.21 -5.39
N PRO A 173 10.53 19.27 -6.15
CA PRO A 173 11.54 19.17 -7.21
C PRO A 173 12.90 18.64 -6.72
N GLU A 174 13.32 18.97 -5.50
CA GLU A 174 14.56 18.50 -4.91
C GLU A 174 14.63 16.96 -4.78
N ASN A 175 13.50 16.28 -4.65
CA ASN A 175 13.43 14.81 -4.57
C ASN A 175 13.44 14.14 -5.95
N LEU A 176 13.41 14.90 -7.04
CA LEU A 176 13.41 14.40 -8.42
C LEU A 176 14.75 14.57 -9.14
N ILE A 177 15.76 15.12 -8.46
CA ILE A 177 17.06 15.46 -9.08
C ILE A 177 17.71 14.21 -9.68
N ASP A 178 17.81 13.12 -8.91
CA ASP A 178 18.44 11.88 -9.37
C ASP A 178 17.62 11.19 -10.46
N LEU A 179 16.29 11.24 -10.35
CA LEU A 179 15.39 10.73 -11.39
C LEU A 179 15.61 11.46 -12.72
N ILE A 180 15.63 12.79 -12.71
CA ILE A 180 15.82 13.62 -13.91
C ILE A 180 17.21 13.35 -14.51
N ALA A 181 18.27 13.31 -13.70
CA ALA A 181 19.62 13.01 -14.16
C ALA A 181 19.68 11.63 -14.82
N THR A 182 19.12 10.61 -14.19
CA THR A 182 19.10 9.24 -14.72
C THR A 182 18.33 9.14 -16.03
N VAL A 183 17.18 9.81 -16.15
CA VAL A 183 16.40 9.86 -17.41
C VAL A 183 17.22 10.46 -18.54
N GLN A 184 17.94 11.56 -18.28
CA GLN A 184 18.79 12.22 -19.29
C GLN A 184 19.98 11.35 -19.70
N GLU A 185 20.66 10.73 -18.74
CA GLU A 185 21.82 9.86 -18.97
C GLU A 185 21.43 8.62 -19.79
N CYS A 186 20.34 7.97 -19.42
CA CYS A 186 19.87 6.74 -20.04
C CYS A 186 19.03 6.97 -21.30
N LYS A 187 18.69 8.21 -21.62
CA LYS A 187 17.79 8.57 -22.73
C LYS A 187 16.46 7.81 -22.67
N ALA A 188 15.88 7.78 -21.46
CA ALA A 188 14.61 7.14 -21.16
C ALA A 188 13.42 8.05 -21.48
#